data_a26f1d70e469a1f9367a2ff1dfdd8526
#
_entry.id   a26f1d70e469a1f9367a2ff1dfdd8526
#
_cell.length_a   1.000
_cell.length_b   1.000
_cell.length_c   1.000
_cell.angle_alpha   90.00
_cell.angle_beta   90.00
_cell.angle_gamma   90.00
#
_symmetry.space_group_name_H-M   'P 1'
#
loop_
_entity.id
_entity.type
_entity.pdbx_description
1 polymer ?
#
loop_
_entity_poly.entity_id
_entity_poly.type
_entity_poly.pdbx_seq_one_letter_code
_entity_poly.pdbx_strand_id
1 'polypeptide(L)'
;MGTAQTIIATSIAEQAVQMEHPSPEAIWSRAVEIFDGEQLAREWMDHPLPLLEDHTPQEYADSGDAGKQRQVLTILARLDYGMFS
;
A
#
# COMPACT_ATOMS: atom_id res chain seq x y z
N MET A 1 4.80 -21.87 21.01
CA MET A 1 5.17 -20.48 21.17
C MET A 1 5.94 -19.97 19.99
N GLY A 2 7.08 -20.55 19.67
CA GLY A 2 7.84 -20.12 18.51
C GLY A 2 7.10 -20.28 17.20
N THR A 3 6.24 -21.27 17.13
CA THR A 3 5.47 -21.54 15.92
C THR A 3 4.54 -20.39 15.55
N ALA A 4 3.90 -19.80 16.54
CA ALA A 4 3.00 -18.69 16.32
C ALA A 4 3.74 -17.48 15.76
N GLN A 5 4.95 -17.24 16.26
CA GLN A 5 5.75 -16.11 15.78
C GLN A 5 6.17 -16.30 14.34
N THR A 6 6.46 -17.52 13.95
CA THR A 6 6.87 -17.78 12.57
C THR A 6 5.74 -17.47 11.60
N ILE A 7 4.52 -17.85 11.96
CA ILE A 7 3.36 -17.60 11.14
C ILE A 7 3.10 -16.08 11.04
N ILE A 8 3.24 -15.40 12.16
CA ILE A 8 3.03 -13.95 12.20
C ILE A 8 4.03 -13.22 11.31
N ALA A 9 5.27 -13.69 11.29
CA ALA A 9 6.31 -13.07 10.49
C ALA A 9 5.94 -13.05 9.01
N THR A 10 5.25 -14.07 8.53
CA THR A 10 4.85 -14.15 7.15
C THR A 10 3.79 -13.12 6.78
N SER A 11 2.95 -12.74 7.73
CA SER A 11 1.84 -11.82 7.48
C SER A 11 2.03 -10.45 8.10
N ILE A 12 3.25 -10.11 8.51
CA ILE A 12 3.51 -8.82 9.14
C ILE A 12 3.12 -7.66 8.23
N ALA A 13 3.42 -7.75 6.94
CA ALA A 13 3.10 -6.68 6.02
C ALA A 13 1.59 -6.42 5.96
N GLU A 14 0.80 -7.48 5.89
CA GLU A 14 -0.66 -7.34 5.86
C GLU A 14 -1.20 -6.80 7.17
N GLN A 15 -0.64 -7.25 8.29
CA GLN A 15 -1.05 -6.73 9.59
C GLN A 15 -0.71 -5.27 9.75
N ALA A 16 0.44 -4.86 9.26
CA ALA A 16 0.84 -3.46 9.32
C ALA A 16 -0.14 -2.58 8.54
N VAL A 17 -0.58 -3.05 7.37
CA VAL A 17 -1.56 -2.31 6.58
C VAL A 17 -2.87 -2.16 7.35
N GLN A 18 -3.32 -3.22 8.04
CA GLN A 18 -4.56 -3.18 8.78
C GLN A 18 -4.49 -2.29 10.01
N MET A 19 -3.33 -2.22 10.64
CA MET A 19 -3.13 -1.42 11.84
C MET A 19 -2.84 0.04 11.54
N GLU A 20 -2.39 0.31 10.34
CA GLU A 20 -2.08 1.66 9.91
C GLU A 20 -3.36 2.44 9.67
N HIS A 21 -3.40 3.68 10.13
CA HIS A 21 -4.54 4.53 9.83
C HIS A 21 -4.49 4.94 8.37
N PRO A 22 -5.49 4.58 7.58
CA PRO A 22 -5.48 4.98 6.16
C PRO A 22 -5.56 6.50 6.05
N SER A 23 -4.65 7.07 5.30
CA SER A 23 -4.61 8.50 5.06
C SER A 23 -3.76 8.75 3.82
N PRO A 24 -3.93 9.92 3.17
CA PRO A 24 -3.07 10.26 2.04
C PRO A 24 -1.59 10.27 2.41
N GLU A 25 -1.25 10.75 3.59
CA GLU A 25 0.14 10.79 4.04
C GLU A 25 0.72 9.39 4.23
N ALA A 26 -0.07 8.49 4.81
CA ALA A 26 0.39 7.12 5.01
C ALA A 26 0.63 6.44 3.67
N ILE A 27 -0.25 6.63 2.72
CA ILE A 27 -0.10 6.08 1.38
C ILE A 27 1.14 6.64 0.71
N TRP A 28 1.32 7.94 0.77
CA TRP A 28 2.46 8.60 0.15
C TRP A 28 3.78 8.10 0.74
N SER A 29 3.86 8.07 2.07
CA SER A 29 5.06 7.59 2.76
C SER A 29 5.42 6.17 2.35
N ARG A 30 4.43 5.31 2.27
CA ARG A 30 4.64 3.93 1.89
C ARG A 30 5.09 3.83 0.43
N ALA A 31 4.49 4.60 -0.45
CA ALA A 31 4.87 4.60 -1.86
C ALA A 31 6.31 5.04 -2.04
N VAL A 32 6.72 6.09 -1.33
CA VAL A 32 8.10 6.58 -1.42
C VAL A 32 9.09 5.51 -0.97
N GLU A 33 8.75 4.79 0.09
CA GLU A 33 9.61 3.71 0.58
C GLU A 33 9.75 2.59 -0.45
N ILE A 34 8.64 2.20 -1.04
CA ILE A 34 8.61 1.05 -1.96
C ILE A 34 9.32 1.38 -3.26
N PHE A 35 9.09 2.56 -3.80
CA PHE A 35 9.68 2.96 -5.07
C PHE A 35 11.04 3.64 -4.93
N ASP A 36 11.49 3.78 -3.69
CA ASP A 36 12.81 4.32 -3.37
C ASP A 36 13.02 5.71 -3.99
N GLY A 37 12.02 6.56 -3.82
CA GLY A 37 12.12 7.92 -4.31
C GLY A 37 10.77 8.55 -4.58
N GLU A 38 10.72 9.87 -4.47
CA GLU A 38 9.46 10.60 -4.63
C GLU A 38 9.00 10.63 -6.08
N GLN A 39 9.93 10.68 -7.01
CA GLN A 39 9.56 10.79 -8.42
C GLN A 39 8.80 9.55 -8.91
N LEU A 40 9.35 8.38 -8.65
CA LEU A 40 8.70 7.13 -9.05
C LEU A 40 7.40 6.92 -8.29
N ALA A 41 7.39 7.29 -7.02
CA ALA A 41 6.17 7.19 -6.22
C ALA A 41 5.07 8.07 -6.81
N ARG A 42 5.41 9.29 -7.22
CA ARG A 42 4.43 10.19 -7.81
C ARG A 42 3.90 9.66 -9.14
N GLU A 43 4.77 9.12 -9.96
CA GLU A 43 4.36 8.55 -11.23
C GLU A 43 3.36 7.42 -11.00
N TRP A 44 3.64 6.57 -10.02
CA TRP A 44 2.72 5.48 -9.70
C TRP A 44 1.39 6.00 -9.16
N MET A 45 1.45 7.00 -8.28
CA MET A 45 0.24 7.58 -7.69
C MET A 45 -0.66 8.23 -8.74
N ASP A 46 -0.09 8.71 -9.82
CA ASP A 46 -0.84 9.37 -10.88
C ASP A 46 -1.23 8.44 -12.03
N HIS A 47 -0.92 7.16 -11.91
CA HIS A 47 -1.19 6.19 -12.96
C HIS A 47 -2.48 5.43 -12.70
N PRO A 48 -3.45 5.45 -13.63
CA PRO A 48 -4.68 4.69 -13.44
C PRO A 48 -4.40 3.20 -13.37
N LEU A 49 -5.05 2.51 -12.43
CA LEU A 49 -4.87 1.08 -12.23
C LEU A 49 -6.17 0.34 -12.46
N PRO A 50 -6.15 -0.75 -13.24
CA PRO A 50 -7.35 -1.56 -13.42
C PRO A 50 -7.92 -2.07 -12.11
N LEU A 51 -7.05 -2.36 -11.13
CA LEU A 51 -7.47 -2.81 -9.81
C LEU A 51 -8.29 -1.76 -9.06
N LEU A 52 -8.16 -0.51 -9.45
CA LEU A 52 -8.89 0.60 -8.84
C LEU A 52 -9.96 1.14 -9.80
N GLU A 53 -10.48 0.29 -10.66
CA GLU A 53 -11.50 0.66 -11.65
C GLU A 53 -11.05 1.81 -12.54
N ASP A 54 -9.78 1.77 -12.94
CA ASP A 54 -9.12 2.78 -13.78
C ASP A 54 -8.98 4.15 -13.11
N HIS A 55 -9.16 4.20 -11.79
CA HIS A 55 -8.83 5.39 -11.01
C HIS A 55 -7.38 5.34 -10.59
N THR A 56 -6.82 6.50 -10.31
CA THR A 56 -5.45 6.56 -9.82
C THR A 56 -5.39 6.29 -8.32
N PRO A 57 -4.26 5.79 -7.83
CA PRO A 57 -4.08 5.67 -6.39
C PRO A 57 -4.26 7.01 -5.66
N GLN A 58 -3.86 8.10 -6.31
CA GLN A 58 -4.02 9.44 -5.71
C GLN A 58 -5.50 9.77 -5.52
N GLU A 59 -6.35 9.44 -6.49
CA GLU A 59 -7.78 9.67 -6.37
C GLU A 59 -8.35 8.90 -5.18
N TYR A 60 -7.94 7.65 -5.03
CA TYR A 60 -8.39 6.83 -3.91
C TYR A 60 -7.88 7.38 -2.58
N ALA A 61 -6.62 7.85 -2.56
CA ALA A 61 -6.05 8.44 -1.36
C ALA A 61 -6.83 9.68 -0.92
N ASP A 62 -7.26 10.50 -1.88
CA ASP A 62 -7.94 11.75 -1.62
C ASP A 62 -9.46 11.60 -1.46
N SER A 63 -9.96 10.38 -1.59
CA SER A 63 -11.40 10.12 -1.58
C SER A 63 -12.06 10.36 -0.22
N GLY A 64 -11.29 10.31 0.85
CA GLY A 64 -11.84 10.37 2.20
C GLY A 64 -12.48 9.07 2.65
N ASP A 65 -12.42 8.03 1.82
CA ASP A 65 -13.00 6.73 2.12
C ASP A 65 -11.90 5.80 2.63
N ALA A 66 -12.00 5.41 3.90
CA ALA A 66 -10.99 4.56 4.52
C ALA A 66 -10.83 3.22 3.79
N GLY A 67 -11.91 2.68 3.28
CA GLY A 67 -11.85 1.42 2.53
C GLY A 67 -11.03 1.55 1.25
N LYS A 68 -11.23 2.63 0.51
CA LYS A 68 -10.46 2.88 -0.70
C LYS A 68 -8.99 3.14 -0.38
N GLN A 69 -8.74 3.92 0.64
CA GLN A 69 -7.37 4.20 1.08
C GLN A 69 -6.65 2.93 1.49
N ARG A 70 -7.33 2.07 2.24
CA ARG A 70 -6.77 0.80 2.66
C ARG A 70 -6.49 -0.11 1.47
N GLN A 71 -7.33 -0.05 0.45
CA GLN A 71 -7.13 -0.82 -0.77
C GLN A 71 -5.80 -0.44 -1.43
N VAL A 72 -5.49 0.85 -1.49
CA VAL A 72 -4.21 1.30 -2.04
C VAL A 72 -3.04 0.81 -1.19
N LEU A 73 -3.16 0.91 0.13
CA LEU A 73 -2.13 0.42 1.03
C LEU A 73 -1.89 -1.09 0.85
N THR A 74 -2.96 -1.83 0.64
CA THR A 74 -2.85 -3.27 0.40
C THR A 74 -2.08 -3.56 -0.89
N ILE A 75 -2.36 -2.81 -1.94
CA ILE A 75 -1.65 -2.96 -3.20
C ILE A 75 -0.16 -2.66 -3.01
N LEU A 76 0.15 -1.58 -2.31
CA LEU A 76 1.54 -1.22 -2.04
C LEU A 76 2.25 -2.30 -1.23
N ALA A 77 1.56 -2.87 -0.25
CA ALA A 77 2.14 -3.94 0.56
C ALA A 77 2.49 -5.15 -0.31
N ARG A 78 1.64 -5.48 -1.26
CA ARG A 78 1.90 -6.60 -2.16
C ARG A 78 3.07 -6.32 -3.09
N LEU A 79 3.19 -5.09 -3.57
CA LEU A 79 4.31 -4.70 -4.40
C LEU A 79 5.62 -4.82 -3.63
N ASP A 80 5.60 -4.37 -2.37
CA ASP A 80 6.78 -4.46 -1.52
C ASP A 80 7.17 -5.91 -1.24
N TYR A 81 6.19 -6.79 -1.20
CA TYR A 81 6.36 -8.14 -0.69
C TYR A 81 6.93 -9.12 -1.69
N GLY A 82 6.90 -8.85 -2.93
CA GLY A 82 7.47 -9.83 -3.81
C GLY A 82 6.87 -9.94 -5.19
N MET A 83 6.16 -8.94 -5.61
CA MET A 83 5.65 -8.94 -6.97
C MET A 83 6.79 -8.89 -7.99
N PHE A 84 7.96 -8.52 -7.54
CA PHE A 84 9.12 -8.38 -8.41
C PHE A 84 10.04 -9.60 -8.40
N SER A 85 9.73 -10.59 -7.60
CA SER A 85 10.61 -11.76 -7.53
C SER A 85 10.20 -12.84 -8.50
#